data_a8129ed9b8d6767bfc996804802210ac
#
_entry.id   a8129ed9b8d6767bfc996804802210ac
#
_cell.length_a   1.000
_cell.length_b   1.000
_cell.length_c   1.000
_cell.angle_alpha   90.00
_cell.angle_beta   90.00
_cell.angle_gamma   90.00
#
_symmetry.space_group_name_H-M   'P 1'
#
loop_
_entity.id
_entity.type
_entity.pdbx_description
1 polymer ?
#
loop_
_entity_poly.entity_id
_entity_poly.type
_entity_poly.pdbx_seq_one_letter_code
_entity_poly.pdbx_strand_id
1 'polypeptide(L)'
;TKCINHTNTHNIIKFIRFFSEQLNTESLIITETNLPEKENLSYFGNQDEANWIYNFSLPPLIVYTLLFEDSSKITNWSKKLKKTKNKNNYLNFIASHDGIGMRPIEGLINNMQLKKLFARLKKNGGEFSFRKVQGKGKKVYEANITLFNAFEKSDFDKNGKYFLERFISAHAI
;
A
#
# COMPACT_ATOMS: atom_id res chain seq x y z
N THR A 1 -23.76 -2.00 1.00
CA THR A 1 -23.33 -2.66 -0.25
C THR A 1 -21.84 -2.42 -0.39
N LYS A 2 -21.03 -3.47 -0.52
CA LYS A 2 -19.59 -3.33 -0.73
C LYS A 2 -19.34 -3.31 -2.24
N CYS A 3 -19.05 -2.15 -2.81
CA CYS A 3 -18.71 -2.06 -4.24
C CYS A 3 -17.31 -2.63 -4.51
N ILE A 4 -16.35 -2.33 -3.64
CA ILE A 4 -14.97 -2.80 -3.76
C ILE A 4 -14.90 -4.33 -3.68
N ASN A 5 -14.17 -4.95 -4.58
CA ASN A 5 -13.98 -6.40 -4.69
C ASN A 5 -15.32 -7.18 -4.86
N HIS A 6 -16.33 -6.56 -5.45
CA HIS A 6 -17.60 -7.20 -5.81
C HIS A 6 -17.47 -7.79 -7.21
N THR A 7 -18.14 -8.93 -7.46
CA THR A 7 -18.11 -9.60 -8.77
C THR A 7 -18.45 -8.65 -9.93
N ASN A 8 -19.47 -7.79 -9.75
CA ASN A 8 -19.84 -6.82 -10.79
C ASN A 8 -18.76 -5.76 -11.03
N THR A 9 -17.98 -5.39 -10.00
CA THR A 9 -16.85 -4.48 -10.16
C THR A 9 -15.77 -5.10 -11.04
N HIS A 10 -15.43 -6.36 -10.79
CA HIS A 10 -14.53 -7.12 -11.67
C HIS A 10 -15.06 -7.21 -13.10
N ASN A 11 -16.35 -7.50 -13.28
CA ASN A 11 -16.96 -7.55 -14.62
C ASN A 11 -16.91 -6.19 -15.35
N ILE A 12 -17.11 -5.08 -14.63
CA ILE A 12 -16.98 -3.72 -15.20
C ILE A 12 -15.54 -3.47 -15.64
N ILE A 13 -14.54 -3.86 -14.85
CA ILE A 13 -13.13 -3.67 -15.20
C ILE A 13 -12.79 -4.51 -16.44
N LYS A 14 -13.25 -5.76 -16.54
CA LYS A 14 -13.08 -6.59 -17.73
C LYS A 14 -13.69 -5.94 -18.97
N PHE A 15 -14.89 -5.39 -18.82
CA PHE A 15 -15.57 -4.69 -19.90
C PHE A 15 -14.76 -3.47 -20.37
N ILE A 16 -14.30 -2.63 -19.42
CA ILE A 16 -13.47 -1.46 -19.73
C ILE A 16 -12.18 -1.91 -20.42
N ARG A 17 -11.51 -2.95 -19.90
CA ARG A 17 -10.31 -3.51 -20.48
C ARG A 17 -10.52 -3.94 -21.94
N PHE A 18 -11.57 -4.73 -22.17
CA PHE A 18 -11.90 -5.21 -23.51
C PHE A 18 -12.08 -4.06 -24.50
N PHE A 19 -12.89 -3.06 -24.16
CA PHE A 19 -13.13 -1.93 -25.05
C PHE A 19 -11.89 -1.05 -25.25
N SER A 20 -11.13 -0.81 -24.20
CA SER A 20 -9.89 -0.02 -24.31
C SER A 20 -8.90 -0.67 -25.27
N GLU A 21 -8.75 -1.98 -25.22
CA GLU A 21 -7.85 -2.72 -26.12
C GLU A 21 -8.35 -2.76 -27.58
N GLN A 22 -9.67 -2.68 -27.82
CA GLN A 22 -10.21 -2.54 -29.18
C GLN A 22 -9.93 -1.17 -29.79
N LEU A 23 -9.90 -0.12 -28.95
CA LEU A 23 -9.64 1.24 -29.40
C LEU A 23 -8.13 1.51 -29.54
N ASN A 24 -7.35 0.99 -28.63
CA ASN A 24 -5.90 1.11 -28.65
C ASN A 24 -5.25 -0.06 -27.91
N THR A 25 -4.50 -0.89 -28.64
CA THR A 25 -3.81 -2.07 -28.11
C THR A 25 -2.74 -1.77 -27.07
N GLU A 26 -2.28 -0.52 -26.98
CA GLU A 26 -1.31 -0.05 -25.98
C GLU A 26 -1.97 0.52 -24.71
N SER A 27 -3.33 0.45 -24.63
CA SER A 27 -4.05 0.92 -23.44
C SER A 27 -3.66 0.12 -22.20
N LEU A 28 -3.45 0.83 -21.09
CA LEU A 28 -3.15 0.25 -19.79
C LEU A 28 -4.26 0.58 -18.79
N ILE A 29 -4.83 -0.44 -18.19
CA ILE A 29 -5.73 -0.31 -17.03
C ILE A 29 -4.92 -0.49 -15.77
N ILE A 30 -4.93 0.52 -14.91
CA ILE A 30 -4.24 0.50 -13.61
C ILE A 30 -5.32 0.60 -12.53
N THR A 31 -5.34 -0.34 -11.59
CA THR A 31 -6.26 -0.26 -10.45
C THR A 31 -5.57 0.27 -9.20
N GLU A 32 -6.20 1.23 -8.56
CA GLU A 32 -5.79 1.82 -7.29
C GLU A 32 -6.71 1.34 -6.18
N THR A 33 -6.33 0.24 -5.52
CA THR A 33 -7.14 -0.41 -4.49
C THR A 33 -6.34 -0.63 -3.21
N ASN A 34 -6.61 0.21 -2.19
CA ASN A 34 -6.01 0.08 -0.85
C ASN A 34 -6.62 -1.13 -0.10
N LEU A 35 -6.23 -2.33 -0.53
CA LEU A 35 -6.73 -3.63 -0.08
C LEU A 35 -5.60 -4.53 0.42
N PRO A 36 -5.91 -5.55 1.26
CA PRO A 36 -4.97 -6.62 1.53
C PRO A 36 -4.49 -7.27 0.23
N GLU A 37 -3.24 -7.74 0.23
CA GLU A 37 -2.56 -8.23 -0.98
C GLU A 37 -3.38 -9.24 -1.80
N LYS A 38 -4.01 -10.22 -1.14
CA LYS A 38 -4.83 -11.22 -1.82
C LYS A 38 -6.01 -10.61 -2.59
N GLU A 39 -6.68 -9.63 -1.99
CA GLU A 39 -7.81 -8.94 -2.63
C GLU A 39 -7.31 -8.02 -3.75
N ASN A 40 -6.18 -7.34 -3.55
CA ASN A 40 -5.56 -6.48 -4.57
C ASN A 40 -5.12 -7.29 -5.80
N LEU A 41 -4.49 -8.44 -5.60
CA LEU A 41 -4.07 -9.36 -6.66
C LEU A 41 -5.24 -9.90 -7.50
N SER A 42 -6.45 -9.96 -6.92
CA SER A 42 -7.62 -10.45 -7.66
C SER A 42 -7.99 -9.56 -8.85
N TYR A 43 -7.57 -8.29 -8.84
CA TYR A 43 -7.79 -7.34 -9.94
C TYR A 43 -6.93 -7.61 -11.18
N PHE A 44 -6.03 -8.57 -11.15
CA PHE A 44 -5.45 -9.10 -12.39
C PHE A 44 -6.42 -10.02 -13.15
N GLY A 45 -7.45 -10.54 -12.48
CA GLY A 45 -8.37 -11.52 -13.04
C GLY A 45 -7.63 -12.73 -13.60
N ASN A 46 -8.06 -13.19 -14.75
CA ASN A 46 -7.34 -14.16 -15.59
C ASN A 46 -6.47 -13.46 -16.64
N GLN A 47 -5.87 -12.31 -16.33
CA GLN A 47 -5.17 -11.38 -17.21
C GLN A 47 -6.15 -10.61 -18.14
N ASP A 48 -7.38 -10.46 -17.71
CA ASP A 48 -8.49 -9.85 -18.42
C ASP A 48 -9.08 -8.63 -17.68
N GLU A 49 -8.43 -8.21 -16.55
CA GLU A 49 -8.81 -7.03 -15.77
C GLU A 49 -7.70 -5.98 -15.82
N ALA A 50 -7.15 -5.58 -14.68
CA ALA A 50 -6.05 -4.61 -14.65
C ALA A 50 -4.77 -5.16 -15.28
N ASN A 51 -4.07 -4.32 -16.04
CA ASN A 51 -2.71 -4.60 -16.47
C ASN A 51 -1.75 -4.43 -15.29
N TRP A 52 -1.92 -3.34 -14.55
CA TRP A 52 -1.09 -3.01 -13.40
C TRP A 52 -1.97 -2.78 -12.17
N ILE A 53 -1.43 -3.13 -11.02
CA ILE A 53 -2.04 -2.84 -9.72
C ILE A 53 -1.06 -2.06 -8.85
N TYR A 54 -1.57 -1.12 -8.10
CA TYR A 54 -0.78 -0.40 -7.09
C TYR A 54 -0.28 -1.37 -6.01
N ASN A 55 1.00 -1.33 -5.72
CA ASN A 55 1.61 -2.17 -4.68
C ASN A 55 1.45 -1.51 -3.30
N PHE A 56 0.22 -1.48 -2.79
CA PHE A 56 -0.11 -0.80 -1.55
C PHE A 56 0.54 -1.38 -0.29
N SER A 57 1.10 -2.60 -0.34
CA SER A 57 1.84 -3.16 0.80
C SER A 57 3.22 -2.51 0.96
N LEU A 58 3.81 -2.02 -0.12
CA LEU A 58 5.18 -1.49 -0.13
C LEU A 58 5.36 -0.22 0.72
N PRO A 59 4.54 0.85 0.58
CA PRO A 59 4.73 2.10 1.31
C PRO A 59 4.78 1.91 2.83
N PRO A 60 3.78 1.28 3.50
CA PRO A 60 3.81 1.14 4.94
C PRO A 60 4.90 0.19 5.44
N LEU A 61 5.36 -0.78 4.63
CA LEU A 61 6.49 -1.63 4.97
C LEU A 61 7.81 -0.88 4.91
N ILE A 62 8.02 -0.02 3.91
CA ILE A 62 9.19 0.86 3.83
C ILE A 62 9.24 1.79 5.05
N VAL A 63 8.11 2.46 5.35
CA VAL A 63 8.02 3.36 6.49
C VAL A 63 8.30 2.62 7.80
N TYR A 64 7.71 1.44 8.00
CA TYR A 64 8.01 0.62 9.17
C TYR A 64 9.50 0.28 9.25
N THR A 65 10.07 -0.22 8.14
CA THR A 65 11.49 -0.64 8.09
C THR A 65 12.43 0.48 8.50
N LEU A 66 12.25 1.67 7.93
CA LEU A 66 13.17 2.78 8.16
C LEU A 66 12.95 3.49 9.51
N LEU A 67 11.72 3.46 10.05
CA LEU A 67 11.44 4.03 11.37
C LEU A 67 11.88 3.13 12.54
N PHE A 68 11.91 1.81 12.34
CA PHE A 68 12.19 0.84 13.39
C PHE A 68 13.48 0.04 13.15
N GLU A 69 14.22 0.34 12.08
CA GLU A 69 15.47 -0.35 11.69
C GLU A 69 15.29 -1.88 11.60
N ASP A 70 14.08 -2.31 11.21
CA ASP A 70 13.68 -3.73 11.10
C ASP A 70 13.27 -4.07 9.67
N SER A 71 14.19 -4.60 8.88
CA SER A 71 13.95 -5.06 7.51
C SER A 71 13.26 -6.43 7.44
N SER A 72 13.07 -7.13 8.55
CA SER A 72 12.55 -8.50 8.56
C SER A 72 11.16 -8.62 7.89
N LYS A 73 10.31 -7.61 8.06
CA LYS A 73 8.93 -7.63 7.55
C LYS A 73 8.89 -7.44 6.04
N ILE A 74 9.58 -6.42 5.53
CA ILE A 74 9.66 -6.17 4.09
C ILE A 74 10.38 -7.32 3.37
N THR A 75 11.45 -7.88 3.96
CA THR A 75 12.16 -9.04 3.41
C THR A 75 11.28 -10.28 3.35
N ASN A 76 10.55 -10.58 4.42
CA ASN A 76 9.65 -11.74 4.45
C ASN A 76 8.47 -11.58 3.48
N TRP A 77 7.97 -10.37 3.32
CA TRP A 77 6.91 -10.06 2.36
C TRP A 77 7.44 -10.17 0.92
N SER A 78 8.59 -9.57 0.60
CA SER A 78 9.16 -9.57 -0.75
C SER A 78 9.47 -10.98 -1.25
N LYS A 79 9.94 -11.88 -0.39
CA LYS A 79 10.15 -13.30 -0.71
C LYS A 79 8.86 -14.04 -1.09
N LYS A 80 7.71 -13.58 -0.60
CA LYS A 80 6.39 -14.18 -0.87
C LYS A 80 5.64 -13.48 -1.99
N LEU A 81 6.13 -12.33 -2.44
CA LEU A 81 5.49 -11.56 -3.50
C LEU A 81 5.35 -12.42 -4.76
N LYS A 82 4.14 -12.52 -5.26
CA LYS A 82 3.86 -13.31 -6.45
C LYS A 82 4.50 -12.66 -7.66
N LYS A 83 5.22 -13.45 -8.44
CA LYS A 83 5.70 -13.01 -9.76
C LYS A 83 4.51 -12.74 -10.67
N THR A 84 4.57 -11.63 -11.35
CA THR A 84 3.58 -11.27 -12.37
C THR A 84 3.81 -12.09 -13.64
N LYS A 85 2.77 -12.22 -14.46
CA LYS A 85 2.82 -12.95 -15.72
C LYS A 85 2.46 -12.02 -16.87
N ASN A 86 3.08 -12.24 -18.03
CA ASN A 86 2.82 -11.50 -19.27
C ASN A 86 2.90 -9.97 -19.09
N LYS A 87 1.83 -9.25 -19.47
CA LYS A 87 1.72 -7.79 -19.40
C LYS A 87 1.31 -7.27 -18.01
N ASN A 88 1.10 -8.13 -17.01
CA ASN A 88 0.69 -7.73 -15.68
C ASN A 88 1.89 -7.28 -14.85
N ASN A 89 1.78 -6.16 -14.15
CA ASN A 89 2.85 -5.63 -13.32
C ASN A 89 2.33 -4.95 -12.05
N TYR A 90 3.23 -4.80 -11.08
CA TYR A 90 3.01 -3.94 -9.94
C TYR A 90 3.45 -2.50 -10.27
N LEU A 91 2.62 -1.53 -9.91
CA LEU A 91 3.02 -0.14 -9.83
C LEU A 91 3.58 0.09 -8.42
N ASN A 92 4.90 0.10 -8.29
CA ASN A 92 5.55 0.41 -7.02
C ASN A 92 5.53 1.91 -6.77
N PHE A 93 5.20 2.29 -5.55
CA PHE A 93 5.18 3.67 -5.08
C PHE A 93 5.49 3.68 -3.59
N ILE A 94 5.82 4.82 -3.03
CA ILE A 94 6.18 4.97 -1.61
C ILE A 94 5.25 5.90 -0.84
N ALA A 95 4.52 6.74 -1.53
CA ALA A 95 3.43 7.56 -1.00
C ALA A 95 2.53 8.00 -2.15
N SER A 96 1.32 8.45 -1.83
CA SER A 96 0.38 9.07 -2.76
C SER A 96 -0.17 10.37 -2.17
N HIS A 97 -1.02 11.07 -2.92
CA HIS A 97 -1.74 12.25 -2.47
C HIS A 97 -2.67 11.97 -1.26
N ASP A 98 -3.11 10.72 -1.06
CA ASP A 98 -3.93 10.30 0.09
C ASP A 98 -3.09 10.03 1.35
N GLY A 99 -1.76 9.97 1.22
CA GLY A 99 -0.86 9.58 2.29
C GLY A 99 -0.40 8.13 2.19
N ILE A 100 -0.39 7.41 3.31
CA ILE A 100 0.13 6.05 3.41
C ILE A 100 -1.00 5.09 3.79
N GLY A 101 -1.37 4.19 2.87
CA GLY A 101 -2.38 3.17 3.10
C GLY A 101 -1.96 2.18 4.20
N MET A 102 -2.80 1.99 5.22
CA MET A 102 -2.48 1.12 6.36
C MET A 102 -3.20 -0.22 6.35
N ARG A 103 -4.21 -0.37 5.50
CA ARG A 103 -4.95 -1.63 5.38
C ARG A 103 -4.10 -2.78 4.82
N PRO A 104 -3.22 -2.58 3.83
CA PRO A 104 -2.42 -3.65 3.24
C PRO A 104 -1.37 -4.24 4.18
N ILE A 105 -0.97 -3.52 5.24
CA ILE A 105 0.00 -4.02 6.23
C ILE A 105 -0.64 -4.90 7.31
N GLU A 106 -1.99 -4.95 7.37
CA GLU A 106 -2.72 -5.82 8.30
C GLU A 106 -2.35 -7.29 8.05
N GLY A 107 -1.84 -7.96 9.08
CA GLY A 107 -1.36 -9.34 9.00
C GLY A 107 0.10 -9.50 8.57
N LEU A 108 0.75 -8.48 8.03
CA LEU A 108 2.19 -8.47 7.72
C LEU A 108 3.04 -8.11 8.96
N ILE A 109 2.50 -7.25 9.82
CA ILE A 109 3.07 -6.92 11.13
C ILE A 109 2.02 -7.19 12.23
N ASN A 110 2.46 -7.43 13.44
CA ASN A 110 1.57 -7.72 14.55
C ASN A 110 0.92 -6.46 15.13
N ASN A 111 -0.10 -6.63 15.98
CA ASN A 111 -0.87 -5.53 16.55
C ASN A 111 -0.02 -4.58 17.41
N MET A 112 1.00 -5.08 18.10
CA MET A 112 1.90 -4.24 18.91
C MET A 112 2.76 -3.35 17.99
N GLN A 113 3.29 -3.92 16.92
CA GLN A 113 4.07 -3.19 15.91
C GLN A 113 3.22 -2.14 15.19
N LEU A 114 1.96 -2.47 14.84
CA LEU A 114 1.01 -1.50 14.29
C LEU A 114 0.77 -0.32 15.25
N LYS A 115 0.53 -0.60 16.52
CA LYS A 115 0.34 0.46 17.53
C LYS A 115 1.56 1.36 17.66
N LYS A 116 2.77 0.79 17.66
CA LYS A 116 4.02 1.56 17.66
C LYS A 116 4.15 2.44 16.42
N LEU A 117 3.87 1.89 15.23
CA LEU A 117 3.89 2.64 13.98
C LEU A 117 2.93 3.83 14.02
N PHE A 118 1.67 3.60 14.39
CA PHE A 118 0.67 4.67 14.49
C PHE A 118 1.07 5.75 15.50
N ALA A 119 1.57 5.34 16.66
CA ALA A 119 2.03 6.29 17.68
C ALA A 119 3.21 7.14 17.16
N ARG A 120 4.13 6.56 16.40
CA ARG A 120 5.25 7.29 15.80
C ARG A 120 4.76 8.26 14.73
N LEU A 121 3.93 7.81 13.79
CA LEU A 121 3.39 8.68 12.75
C LEU A 121 2.57 9.84 13.34
N LYS A 122 1.80 9.58 14.40
CA LYS A 122 1.08 10.66 15.11
C LYS A 122 2.02 11.69 15.73
N LYS A 123 3.13 11.23 16.35
CA LYS A 123 4.18 12.12 16.90
C LYS A 123 4.87 12.95 15.81
N ASN A 124 4.96 12.41 14.61
CA ASN A 124 5.53 13.11 13.45
C ASN A 124 4.49 13.98 12.71
N GLY A 125 3.35 14.27 13.34
CA GLY A 125 2.32 15.17 12.81
C GLY A 125 1.26 14.50 11.91
N GLY A 126 1.25 13.17 11.83
CA GLY A 126 0.26 12.44 11.03
C GLY A 126 -1.14 12.43 11.65
N GLU A 127 -2.13 12.49 10.80
CA GLU A 127 -3.53 12.23 11.11
C GLU A 127 -3.96 10.88 10.52
N PHE A 128 -5.12 10.37 10.93
CA PHE A 128 -5.57 9.06 10.46
C PHE A 128 -7.01 9.12 9.98
N SER A 129 -7.26 8.54 8.83
CA SER A 129 -8.60 8.17 8.40
C SER A 129 -8.96 6.76 8.88
N PHE A 130 -10.25 6.50 9.04
CA PHE A 130 -10.74 5.26 9.63
C PHE A 130 -11.82 4.61 8.76
N ARG A 131 -11.79 3.29 8.70
CA ARG A 131 -12.88 2.48 8.13
C ARG A 131 -13.66 1.75 9.21
N LYS A 132 -14.96 1.59 9.01
CA LYS A 132 -15.80 0.71 9.85
C LYS A 132 -15.53 -0.75 9.47
N VAL A 133 -15.38 -1.60 10.48
CA VAL A 133 -15.25 -3.06 10.32
C VAL A 133 -16.37 -3.71 11.13
N GLN A 134 -17.19 -4.51 10.46
CA GLN A 134 -18.32 -5.19 11.08
C GLN A 134 -17.84 -6.05 12.28
N GLY A 135 -18.44 -5.84 13.45
CA GLY A 135 -18.09 -6.56 14.69
C GLY A 135 -16.75 -6.16 15.33
N LYS A 136 -15.97 -5.26 14.73
CA LYS A 136 -14.63 -4.87 15.22
C LYS A 136 -14.44 -3.35 15.40
N GLY A 137 -15.51 -2.56 15.23
CA GLY A 137 -15.44 -1.10 15.38
C GLY A 137 -14.68 -0.40 14.23
N LYS A 138 -13.95 0.66 14.57
CA LYS A 138 -13.15 1.44 13.62
C LYS A 138 -11.71 0.92 13.58
N LYS A 139 -11.15 0.80 12.38
CA LYS A 139 -9.73 0.53 12.15
C LYS A 139 -9.13 1.65 11.31
N VAL A 140 -7.85 1.93 11.51
CA VAL A 140 -7.10 2.85 10.66
C VAL A 140 -7.15 2.35 9.21
N TYR A 141 -7.42 3.27 8.31
CA TYR A 141 -7.45 3.02 6.87
C TYR A 141 -6.20 3.59 6.20
N GLU A 142 -5.87 4.84 6.52
CA GLU A 142 -4.71 5.57 6.01
C GLU A 142 -4.08 6.43 7.10
N ALA A 143 -2.77 6.67 6.98
CA ALA A 143 -2.06 7.73 7.67
C ALA A 143 -1.92 8.92 6.73
N ASN A 144 -2.63 9.99 7.03
CA ASN A 144 -2.60 11.24 6.27
C ASN A 144 -1.39 12.07 6.74
N ILE A 145 -0.25 11.79 6.15
CA ILE A 145 1.04 12.40 6.44
C ILE A 145 1.89 12.38 5.17
N THR A 146 2.68 13.41 4.94
CA THR A 146 3.66 13.38 3.85
C THR A 146 4.75 12.37 4.17
N LEU A 147 5.31 11.72 3.16
CA LEU A 147 6.42 10.78 3.38
C LEU A 147 7.61 11.46 4.07
N PHE A 148 7.86 12.73 3.73
CA PHE A 148 8.91 13.53 4.34
C PHE A 148 8.71 13.64 5.85
N ASN A 149 7.54 14.08 6.31
CA ASN A 149 7.24 14.19 7.73
C ASN A 149 7.17 12.83 8.42
N ALA A 150 6.74 11.77 7.72
CA ALA A 150 6.72 10.43 8.28
C ALA A 150 8.10 9.98 8.79
N PHE A 151 9.18 10.44 8.16
CA PHE A 151 10.56 10.11 8.52
C PHE A 151 11.25 11.12 9.44
N GLU A 152 10.58 12.20 9.84
CA GLU A 152 11.21 13.28 10.63
C GLU A 152 11.93 12.76 11.85
N LYS A 153 11.29 11.89 12.65
CA LYS A 153 11.87 11.30 13.85
C LYS A 153 11.58 9.81 13.93
N SER A 154 12.52 9.05 14.50
CA SER A 154 12.35 7.62 14.79
C SER A 154 12.58 7.33 16.27
N ASP A 155 12.43 6.07 16.69
CA ASP A 155 12.75 5.68 18.07
C ASP A 155 14.27 5.72 18.34
N PHE A 156 15.07 5.58 17.29
CA PHE A 156 16.55 5.59 17.33
C PHE A 156 17.14 6.97 17.02
N ASP A 157 16.35 7.85 16.41
CA ASP A 157 16.74 9.22 16.04
C ASP A 157 15.66 10.21 16.47
N LYS A 158 15.64 10.53 17.75
CA LYS A 158 14.64 11.42 18.36
C LYS A 158 14.76 12.87 17.92
N ASN A 159 15.93 13.28 17.48
CA ASN A 159 16.22 14.65 17.05
C ASN A 159 16.11 14.84 15.55
N GLY A 160 15.84 13.77 14.79
CA GLY A 160 15.70 13.84 13.34
C GLY A 160 17.02 14.09 12.59
N LYS A 161 18.16 13.69 13.17
CA LYS A 161 19.47 13.90 12.55
C LYS A 161 19.60 13.23 11.19
N TYR A 162 18.99 12.04 11.03
CA TYR A 162 19.08 11.20 9.84
C TYR A 162 17.77 11.11 9.05
N PHE A 163 16.88 12.11 9.18
CA PHE A 163 15.59 12.05 8.51
C PHE A 163 15.71 12.13 6.99
N LEU A 164 16.66 12.92 6.49
CA LEU A 164 16.89 13.07 5.04
C LEU A 164 17.44 11.78 4.44
N GLU A 165 18.36 11.13 5.12
CA GLU A 165 18.90 9.84 4.71
C GLU A 165 17.81 8.77 4.66
N ARG A 166 16.89 8.74 5.64
CA ARG A 166 15.72 7.84 5.60
C ARG A 166 14.82 8.14 4.42
N PHE A 167 14.55 9.42 4.16
CA PHE A 167 13.72 9.84 3.04
C PHE A 167 14.35 9.44 1.70
N ILE A 168 15.65 9.69 1.51
CA ILE A 168 16.37 9.30 0.29
C ILE A 168 16.41 7.77 0.15
N SER A 169 16.72 7.05 1.24
CA SER A 169 16.75 5.58 1.23
C SER A 169 15.42 4.96 0.85
N ALA A 170 14.29 5.57 1.25
CA ALA A 170 12.97 5.10 0.86
C ALA A 170 12.75 5.13 -0.66
N HIS A 171 13.38 6.06 -1.37
CA HIS A 171 13.28 6.17 -2.83
C HIS A 171 14.23 5.22 -3.57
N ALA A 172 15.21 4.65 -2.87
CA ALA A 172 16.19 3.72 -3.44
C ALA A 172 15.77 2.24 -3.31
N ILE A 173 14.72 1.93 -2.53
CA ILE A 173 14.17 0.58 -2.35
C ILE A 173 13.13 0.28 -3.41
#